data_ff865d4a154e6d3d865d5cbcf5e699a6
#
_entry.id   ff865d4a154e6d3d865d5cbcf5e699a6
#
_cell.length_a   1.000
_cell.length_b   1.000
_cell.length_c   1.000
_cell.angle_alpha   90.00
_cell.angle_beta   90.00
_cell.angle_gamma   90.00
#
_symmetry.space_group_name_H-M   'P 1'
#
loop_
_entity.id
_entity.type
_entity.pdbx_description
1 polymer ?
#
loop_
_entity_poly.entity_id
_entity_poly.type
_entity_poly.pdbx_seq_one_letter_code
_entity_poly.pdbx_strand_id
1 'polypeptide(L)'
;MPPFRPFPSPSLSIGTDICHIPRVLRLVNNQKLFPRFLNRIFTQPERAAFQTRFRNLLKQETASDDAGRKEQAFVRRGIAAHLAGRWAAKEAVIKACTWRRLVLSDVRILKREQSSGVYGVVLDQVKAARQTEDAFDWTEEGTDAVEQDIGVDRSGQIVKVSISHDGDYATAVCLAAEEPAEGDVGGEAAARGMF
;
A
#
# COMPACT_ATOMS: atom_id res chain seq x y z
N MET A 1 42.75 4.68 -2.73
CA MET A 1 41.41 4.68 -3.37
C MET A 1 40.81 6.05 -3.19
N PRO A 2 40.19 6.66 -4.21
CA PRO A 2 39.50 7.92 -4.00
C PRO A 2 38.36 7.71 -2.97
N PRO A 3 38.13 8.64 -2.06
CA PRO A 3 37.03 8.51 -1.09
C PRO A 3 35.70 8.44 -1.82
N PHE A 4 34.77 7.59 -1.33
CA PHE A 4 33.42 7.55 -1.86
C PHE A 4 32.79 8.93 -1.72
N ARG A 5 32.15 9.39 -2.81
CA ARG A 5 31.39 10.64 -2.76
C ARG A 5 29.98 10.34 -2.23
N PRO A 6 29.45 11.12 -1.27
CA PRO A 6 28.07 10.98 -0.83
C PRO A 6 27.09 11.23 -1.98
N PHE A 7 25.91 10.64 -1.89
CA PHE A 7 24.84 10.91 -2.84
C PHE A 7 24.44 12.40 -2.75
N PRO A 8 24.31 13.11 -3.88
CA PRO A 8 24.02 14.55 -3.84
C PRO A 8 22.64 14.82 -3.21
N SER A 9 22.58 15.85 -2.40
CA SER A 9 21.32 16.34 -1.81
C SER A 9 20.43 17.05 -2.85
N PRO A 10 19.06 16.98 -2.73
CA PRO A 10 18.37 16.40 -1.61
C PRO A 10 18.48 14.88 -1.61
N SER A 11 18.63 14.31 -0.42
CA SER A 11 18.68 12.86 -0.27
C SER A 11 17.36 12.24 -0.74
N LEU A 12 17.45 11.39 -1.72
CA LEU A 12 16.33 10.58 -2.22
C LEU A 12 16.60 9.14 -1.85
N SER A 13 15.62 8.52 -1.25
CA SER A 13 15.65 7.10 -0.91
C SER A 13 14.76 6.32 -1.86
N ILE A 14 15.22 5.12 -2.21
CA ILE A 14 14.50 4.21 -3.10
C ILE A 14 14.18 2.92 -2.36
N GLY A 15 12.95 2.44 -2.56
CA GLY A 15 12.53 1.15 -2.06
C GLY A 15 11.87 0.33 -3.16
N THR A 16 12.11 -0.96 -3.15
CA THR A 16 11.50 -1.89 -4.10
C THR A 16 10.95 -3.10 -3.37
N ASP A 17 9.88 -3.66 -3.92
CA ASP A 17 9.34 -4.93 -3.46
C ASP A 17 8.74 -5.72 -4.62
N ILE A 18 8.67 -7.04 -4.43
CA ILE A 18 8.06 -8.00 -5.36
C ILE A 18 7.16 -8.95 -4.59
N CYS A 19 5.95 -9.16 -5.08
CA CYS A 19 4.95 -10.02 -4.47
C CYS A 19 4.49 -11.11 -5.45
N HIS A 20 4.53 -12.38 -5.01
CA HIS A 20 4.06 -13.52 -5.79
C HIS A 20 2.53 -13.62 -5.71
N ILE A 21 1.83 -13.37 -6.81
CA ILE A 21 0.36 -13.33 -6.91
C ILE A 21 -0.30 -14.63 -6.46
N PRO A 22 0.18 -15.84 -6.83
CA PRO A 22 -0.39 -17.10 -6.35
C PRO A 22 -0.36 -17.26 -4.82
N ARG A 23 0.62 -16.65 -4.11
CA ARG A 23 0.61 -16.62 -2.65
C ARG A 23 -0.57 -15.83 -2.11
N VAL A 24 -0.87 -14.69 -2.71
CA VAL A 24 -2.01 -13.86 -2.34
C VAL A 24 -3.34 -14.52 -2.74
N LEU A 25 -3.39 -15.18 -3.90
CA LEU A 25 -4.57 -15.94 -4.33
C LEU A 25 -4.98 -17.02 -3.34
N ARG A 26 -4.00 -17.71 -2.72
CA ARG A 26 -4.29 -18.67 -1.64
C ARG A 26 -4.97 -18.01 -0.44
N LEU A 27 -4.58 -16.78 -0.11
CA LEU A 27 -5.23 -16.01 0.96
C LEU A 27 -6.64 -15.56 0.58
N VAL A 28 -6.83 -15.08 -0.66
CA VAL A 28 -8.15 -14.70 -1.20
C VAL A 28 -9.13 -15.87 -1.17
N ASN A 29 -8.65 -17.09 -1.42
CA ASN A 29 -9.47 -18.31 -1.40
C ASN A 29 -9.71 -18.85 0.02
N ASN A 30 -9.10 -18.30 1.04
CA ASN A 30 -9.23 -18.75 2.42
C ASN A 30 -10.14 -17.80 3.21
N GLN A 31 -11.38 -18.22 3.46
CA GLN A 31 -12.39 -17.41 4.15
C GLN A 31 -11.97 -16.90 5.54
N LYS A 32 -11.14 -17.65 6.27
CA LYS A 32 -10.67 -17.27 7.62
C LYS A 32 -9.48 -16.31 7.59
N LEU A 33 -8.58 -16.49 6.61
CA LEU A 33 -7.34 -15.70 6.53
C LEU A 33 -7.53 -14.41 5.73
N PHE A 34 -8.45 -14.38 4.79
CA PHE A 34 -8.66 -13.25 3.90
C PHE A 34 -9.03 -11.95 4.64
N PRO A 35 -10.01 -11.93 5.58
CA PRO A 35 -10.31 -10.73 6.35
C PRO A 35 -9.12 -10.22 7.18
N ARG A 36 -8.38 -11.14 7.83
CA ARG A 36 -7.18 -10.81 8.61
C ARG A 36 -6.08 -10.22 7.71
N PHE A 37 -5.92 -10.75 6.53
CA PHE A 37 -4.98 -10.23 5.53
C PHE A 37 -5.35 -8.80 5.12
N LEU A 38 -6.62 -8.53 4.81
CA LEU A 38 -7.08 -7.18 4.47
C LEU A 38 -6.89 -6.18 5.62
N ASN A 39 -7.18 -6.60 6.86
CA ASN A 39 -6.97 -5.78 8.05
C ASN A 39 -5.47 -5.43 8.24
N ARG A 40 -4.57 -6.34 7.88
CA ARG A 40 -3.14 -6.12 8.01
C ARG A 40 -2.58 -5.16 6.97
N ILE A 41 -3.07 -5.21 5.72
CA ILE A 41 -2.50 -4.43 4.62
C ILE A 41 -3.18 -3.10 4.38
N PHE A 42 -4.45 -2.96 4.74
CA PHE A 42 -5.24 -1.79 4.42
C PHE A 42 -5.57 -0.95 5.64
N THR A 43 -5.54 0.36 5.44
CA THR A 43 -6.21 1.31 6.34
C THR A 43 -7.72 1.15 6.20
N GLN A 44 -8.49 1.67 7.17
CA GLN A 44 -9.95 1.61 7.13
C GLN A 44 -10.54 2.17 5.81
N PRO A 45 -10.14 3.35 5.30
CA PRO A 45 -10.65 3.86 4.03
C PRO A 45 -10.28 2.99 2.82
N GLU A 46 -9.08 2.41 2.81
CA GLU A 46 -8.68 1.49 1.74
C GLU A 46 -9.53 0.21 1.75
N ARG A 47 -9.90 -0.29 2.93
CA ARG A 47 -10.80 -1.44 3.06
C ARG A 47 -12.19 -1.14 2.54
N ALA A 48 -12.75 0.02 2.91
CA ALA A 48 -14.04 0.47 2.41
C ALA A 48 -14.04 0.59 0.87
N ALA A 49 -13.03 1.24 0.30
CA ALA A 49 -12.88 1.34 -1.15
C ALA A 49 -12.71 -0.02 -1.84
N PHE A 50 -11.95 -0.94 -1.23
CA PHE A 50 -11.80 -2.31 -1.71
C PHE A 50 -13.12 -3.06 -1.70
N GLN A 51 -13.89 -2.97 -0.61
CA GLN A 51 -15.22 -3.58 -0.51
C GLN A 51 -16.18 -3.05 -1.57
N THR A 52 -16.31 -1.73 -1.69
CA THR A 52 -17.17 -1.11 -2.70
C THR A 52 -16.84 -1.64 -4.10
N ARG A 53 -15.56 -1.79 -4.41
CA ARG A 53 -15.11 -2.23 -5.73
C ARG A 53 -15.33 -3.72 -6.00
N PHE A 54 -15.07 -4.58 -5.00
CA PHE A 54 -14.98 -6.03 -5.22
C PHE A 54 -16.08 -6.84 -4.53
N ARG A 55 -16.95 -6.21 -3.73
CA ARG A 55 -18.02 -6.89 -2.99
C ARG A 55 -18.86 -7.80 -3.85
N ASN A 56 -19.39 -7.28 -4.97
CA ASN A 56 -20.26 -8.03 -5.85
C ASN A 56 -19.54 -9.20 -6.52
N LEU A 57 -18.26 -9.02 -6.87
CA LEU A 57 -17.45 -10.07 -7.46
C LEU A 57 -17.10 -11.19 -6.47
N LEU A 58 -16.94 -10.86 -5.19
CA LEU A 58 -16.68 -11.83 -4.14
C LEU A 58 -17.92 -12.59 -3.67
N LYS A 59 -19.11 -11.97 -3.82
CA LYS A 59 -20.40 -12.57 -3.46
C LYS A 59 -20.98 -13.50 -4.54
N GLN A 60 -20.45 -13.49 -5.76
CA GLN A 60 -20.84 -14.43 -6.80
C GLN A 60 -20.40 -15.84 -6.40
N GLU A 61 -21.26 -16.51 -5.62
CA GLU A 61 -21.05 -17.87 -5.16
C GLU A 61 -21.29 -18.86 -6.29
N THR A 62 -20.38 -19.80 -6.40
CA THR A 62 -20.46 -21.11 -7.05
C THR A 62 -21.36 -21.19 -8.28
N ALA A 63 -20.83 -20.76 -9.41
CA ALA A 63 -21.34 -21.23 -10.68
C ALA A 63 -21.25 -22.76 -10.71
N SER A 64 -22.35 -23.42 -11.00
CA SER A 64 -22.46 -24.88 -11.01
C SER A 64 -21.83 -25.50 -12.26
N ASP A 65 -21.60 -24.68 -13.30
CA ASP A 65 -21.04 -25.11 -14.58
C ASP A 65 -19.54 -24.83 -14.70
N ASP A 66 -18.88 -25.40 -15.66
CA ASP A 66 -17.44 -25.32 -15.86
C ASP A 66 -16.99 -23.93 -16.34
N ALA A 67 -17.85 -23.23 -17.11
CA ALA A 67 -17.60 -21.91 -17.62
C ALA A 67 -17.59 -20.87 -16.47
N GLY A 68 -18.55 -20.90 -15.58
CA GLY A 68 -18.64 -20.01 -14.45
C GLY A 68 -17.53 -20.25 -13.42
N ARG A 69 -17.07 -21.50 -13.24
CA ARG A 69 -15.91 -21.78 -12.39
C ARG A 69 -14.62 -21.13 -12.94
N LYS A 70 -14.42 -21.16 -14.25
CA LYS A 70 -13.27 -20.51 -14.91
C LYS A 70 -13.33 -18.99 -14.78
N GLU A 71 -14.51 -18.40 -14.97
CA GLU A 71 -14.70 -16.96 -14.78
C GLU A 71 -14.44 -16.53 -13.34
N GLN A 72 -14.97 -17.27 -12.37
CA GLN A 72 -14.71 -17.00 -10.95
C GLN A 72 -13.22 -17.11 -10.60
N ALA A 73 -12.50 -18.10 -11.13
CA ALA A 73 -11.06 -18.24 -10.95
C ALA A 73 -10.30 -17.03 -11.53
N PHE A 74 -10.72 -16.56 -12.72
CA PHE A 74 -10.14 -15.37 -13.35
C PHE A 74 -10.37 -14.10 -12.49
N VAL A 75 -11.59 -13.88 -12.01
CA VAL A 75 -11.94 -12.77 -11.12
C VAL A 75 -11.10 -12.81 -9.85
N ARG A 76 -11.02 -13.96 -9.17
CA ARG A 76 -10.21 -14.12 -7.93
C ARG A 76 -8.73 -13.86 -8.17
N ARG A 77 -8.21 -14.28 -9.33
CA ARG A 77 -6.84 -13.97 -9.73
C ARG A 77 -6.62 -12.46 -9.94
N GLY A 78 -7.57 -11.76 -10.55
CA GLY A 78 -7.55 -10.31 -10.70
C GLY A 78 -7.53 -9.57 -9.35
N ILE A 79 -8.35 -10.03 -8.39
CA ILE A 79 -8.37 -9.53 -7.02
C ILE A 79 -7.01 -9.77 -6.35
N ALA A 80 -6.46 -10.97 -6.48
CA ALA A 80 -5.16 -11.32 -5.92
C ALA A 80 -4.02 -10.47 -6.52
N ALA A 81 -4.05 -10.20 -7.82
CA ALA A 81 -3.08 -9.33 -8.48
C ALA A 81 -3.19 -7.89 -7.96
N HIS A 82 -4.40 -7.36 -7.82
CA HIS A 82 -4.62 -6.04 -7.23
C HIS A 82 -4.04 -5.95 -5.80
N LEU A 83 -4.32 -6.93 -4.96
CA LEU A 83 -3.83 -6.98 -3.58
C LEU A 83 -2.31 -7.16 -3.52
N ALA A 84 -1.74 -7.98 -4.39
CA ALA A 84 -0.29 -8.17 -4.50
C ALA A 84 0.43 -6.86 -4.87
N GLY A 85 -0.14 -6.09 -5.82
CA GLY A 85 0.40 -4.78 -6.18
C GLY A 85 0.31 -3.78 -5.04
N ARG A 86 -0.79 -3.78 -4.26
CA ARG A 86 -0.92 -2.92 -3.07
C ARG A 86 0.06 -3.32 -1.96
N TRP A 87 0.23 -4.61 -1.74
CA TRP A 87 1.22 -5.12 -0.81
C TRP A 87 2.62 -4.66 -1.20
N ALA A 88 3.06 -4.97 -2.43
CA ALA A 88 4.37 -4.60 -2.92
C ALA A 88 4.62 -3.09 -2.84
N ALA A 89 3.60 -2.26 -3.18
CA ALA A 89 3.70 -0.82 -3.10
C ALA A 89 3.96 -0.32 -1.68
N LYS A 90 3.23 -0.84 -0.69
CA LYS A 90 3.41 -0.46 0.72
C LYS A 90 4.76 -0.91 1.28
N GLU A 91 5.19 -2.14 0.97
CA GLU A 91 6.52 -2.63 1.34
C GLU A 91 7.63 -1.79 0.68
N ALA A 92 7.47 -1.40 -0.59
CA ALA A 92 8.41 -0.51 -1.27
C ALA A 92 8.50 0.86 -0.57
N VAL A 93 7.37 1.43 -0.11
CA VAL A 93 7.35 2.67 0.66
C VAL A 93 8.07 2.50 2.00
N ILE A 94 7.79 1.42 2.74
CA ILE A 94 8.46 1.13 4.02
C ILE A 94 9.97 1.01 3.83
N LYS A 95 10.41 0.35 2.75
CA LYS A 95 11.84 0.21 2.42
C LYS A 95 12.49 1.52 1.97
N ALA A 96 11.73 2.43 1.36
CA ALA A 96 12.21 3.75 0.99
C ALA A 96 12.33 4.68 2.20
N CYS A 97 11.43 4.60 3.18
CA CYS A 97 11.36 5.51 4.33
C CYS A 97 12.06 4.91 5.57
N THR A 98 13.36 4.62 5.47
CA THR A 98 14.14 3.92 6.52
C THR A 98 14.35 4.75 7.80
N TRP A 99 14.18 6.07 7.73
CA TRP A 99 14.25 6.98 8.89
C TRP A 99 13.02 6.93 9.80
N ARG A 100 11.95 6.25 9.37
CA ARG A 100 10.71 6.04 10.13
C ARG A 100 10.44 4.55 10.34
N ARG A 101 9.96 4.18 11.52
CA ARG A 101 9.47 2.81 11.77
C ARG A 101 8.02 2.73 11.33
N LEU A 102 7.80 2.26 10.12
CA LEU A 102 6.48 2.16 9.49
C LEU A 102 5.97 0.73 9.51
N VAL A 103 4.64 0.61 9.60
CA VAL A 103 3.88 -0.62 9.30
C VAL A 103 2.94 -0.38 8.12
N LEU A 104 2.38 -1.43 7.55
CA LEU A 104 1.55 -1.34 6.34
C LEU A 104 0.33 -0.39 6.48
N SER A 105 -0.22 -0.26 7.69
CA SER A 105 -1.33 0.65 7.99
C SER A 105 -0.92 2.13 8.07
N ASP A 106 0.38 2.42 8.15
CA ASP A 106 0.89 3.81 8.14
C ASP A 106 1.04 4.35 6.72
N VAL A 107 0.82 3.50 5.72
CA VAL A 107 0.97 3.85 4.31
C VAL A 107 -0.36 3.73 3.59
N ARG A 108 -0.77 4.76 2.86
CA ARG A 108 -1.91 4.72 1.92
C ARG A 108 -1.39 4.76 0.49
N ILE A 109 -2.00 3.95 -0.38
CA ILE A 109 -1.74 4.02 -1.82
C ILE A 109 -2.99 4.54 -2.51
N LEU A 110 -2.89 5.74 -3.03
CA LEU A 110 -4.01 6.48 -3.62
C LEU A 110 -3.89 6.53 -5.15
N LYS A 111 -5.01 6.69 -5.84
CA LYS A 111 -5.05 6.97 -7.27
C LYS A 111 -4.91 8.46 -7.51
N ARG A 112 -4.30 8.83 -8.62
CA ARG A 112 -4.34 10.21 -9.13
C ARG A 112 -5.68 10.43 -9.83
N GLU A 113 -6.33 11.55 -9.57
CA GLU A 113 -7.65 11.87 -10.16
C GLU A 113 -7.59 12.00 -11.68
N GLN A 114 -6.50 12.56 -12.22
CA GLN A 114 -6.37 12.88 -13.64
C GLN A 114 -5.52 11.89 -14.44
N SER A 115 -5.13 10.76 -13.85
CA SER A 115 -4.30 9.76 -14.53
C SER A 115 -4.51 8.36 -13.97
N SER A 116 -4.06 7.34 -14.71
CA SER A 116 -4.06 5.94 -14.24
C SER A 116 -3.01 5.66 -13.16
N GLY A 117 -2.16 6.64 -12.82
CA GLY A 117 -1.06 6.48 -11.87
C GLY A 117 -1.52 6.41 -10.42
N VAL A 118 -0.62 5.93 -9.58
CA VAL A 118 -0.78 5.90 -8.12
C VAL A 118 0.32 6.74 -7.45
N TYR A 119 0.09 7.07 -6.19
CA TYR A 119 1.10 7.66 -5.31
C TYR A 119 0.90 7.10 -3.89
N GLY A 120 1.95 7.17 -3.08
CA GLY A 120 1.88 6.80 -1.68
C GLY A 120 1.77 8.03 -0.78
N VAL A 121 1.14 7.84 0.37
CA VAL A 121 1.16 8.79 1.49
C VAL A 121 1.61 8.04 2.73
N VAL A 122 2.71 8.48 3.30
CA VAL A 122 3.17 8.02 4.61
C VAL A 122 2.49 8.89 5.64
N LEU A 123 1.56 8.32 6.39
CA LEU A 123 0.78 9.05 7.38
C LEU A 123 1.65 9.49 8.56
N ASP A 124 1.49 10.71 9.01
CA ASP A 124 2.07 11.13 10.27
C ASP A 124 1.39 10.36 11.40
N GLN A 125 2.22 9.87 12.34
CA GLN A 125 1.70 9.09 13.45
C GLN A 125 0.80 9.96 14.31
N VAL A 126 -0.50 9.93 14.02
CA VAL A 126 -1.46 10.20 15.08
C VAL A 126 -1.34 9.03 16.03
N LYS A 127 -1.01 9.28 17.30
CA LYS A 127 -1.13 8.30 18.40
C LYS A 127 -2.62 7.94 18.62
N ALA A 128 -3.30 7.54 17.56
CA ALA A 128 -4.63 6.98 17.63
C ALA A 128 -4.49 5.53 18.07
N ALA A 129 -5.21 5.18 19.11
CA ALA A 129 -5.31 3.84 19.65
C ALA A 129 -5.28 2.81 18.51
N ARG A 130 -4.32 1.87 18.59
CA ARG A 130 -4.34 0.68 17.74
C ARG A 130 -5.74 0.10 17.89
N GLN A 131 -6.53 0.24 16.83
CA GLN A 131 -7.88 -0.30 16.81
C GLN A 131 -7.75 -1.80 17.09
N THR A 132 -8.43 -2.24 18.13
CA THR A 132 -8.63 -3.64 18.45
C THR A 132 -9.01 -4.40 17.18
N GLU A 133 -8.51 -5.62 17.05
CA GLU A 133 -8.77 -6.54 15.95
C GLU A 133 -10.26 -6.97 15.95
N ASP A 134 -11.19 -6.04 15.84
CA ASP A 134 -12.58 -6.34 15.68
C ASP A 134 -12.78 -7.05 14.35
N ALA A 135 -13.35 -8.23 14.43
CA ALA A 135 -13.63 -9.08 13.29
C ALA A 135 -14.43 -8.28 12.26
N PHE A 136 -13.79 -8.02 11.14
CA PHE A 136 -14.40 -7.30 10.05
C PHE A 136 -15.54 -8.12 9.46
N ASP A 137 -16.78 -7.67 9.68
CA ASP A 137 -17.97 -8.32 9.19
C ASP A 137 -18.24 -7.92 7.73
N TRP A 138 -18.20 -8.91 6.84
CA TRP A 138 -18.52 -8.74 5.43
C TRP A 138 -20.02 -8.56 5.17
N THR A 139 -20.87 -8.79 6.18
CA THR A 139 -22.32 -8.80 6.05
C THR A 139 -22.95 -7.43 6.29
N GLU A 140 -22.30 -6.54 7.01
CA GLU A 140 -22.82 -5.20 7.22
C GLU A 140 -22.84 -4.39 5.92
N GLU A 141 -24.00 -3.86 5.59
CA GLU A 141 -24.18 -2.91 4.51
C GLU A 141 -23.34 -1.68 4.83
N GLY A 142 -22.24 -1.52 4.07
CA GLY A 142 -21.40 -0.34 4.16
C GLY A 142 -22.24 0.88 3.86
N THR A 143 -22.73 1.52 4.91
CA THR A 143 -23.25 2.87 4.84
C THR A 143 -22.17 3.76 4.24
N ASP A 144 -22.59 4.78 3.52
CA ASP A 144 -21.85 5.78 2.73
C ASP A 144 -20.64 6.48 3.40
N ALA A 145 -19.88 5.74 4.19
CA ALA A 145 -18.69 6.20 4.90
C ALA A 145 -17.48 6.52 3.97
N VAL A 146 -17.61 6.30 2.66
CA VAL A 146 -16.53 6.55 1.70
C VAL A 146 -16.26 8.05 1.54
N GLU A 147 -17.26 8.91 1.75
CA GLU A 147 -17.10 10.36 1.61
C GLU A 147 -16.74 11.08 2.90
N GLN A 148 -16.95 10.47 4.08
CA GLN A 148 -16.76 11.18 5.36
C GLN A 148 -15.33 11.13 5.93
N ASP A 149 -14.43 10.28 5.42
CA ASP A 149 -13.03 10.23 5.91
C ASP A 149 -12.10 11.22 5.16
N ILE A 150 -12.64 12.03 4.26
CA ILE A 150 -11.94 13.19 3.66
C ILE A 150 -11.74 14.31 4.69
N GLY A 151 -12.48 14.27 5.80
CA GLY A 151 -12.50 15.32 6.83
C GLY A 151 -11.54 15.14 8.00
N VAL A 152 -10.85 14.02 8.13
CA VAL A 152 -9.76 13.89 9.10
C VAL A 152 -8.48 14.34 8.40
N ASP A 153 -8.08 15.56 8.68
CA ASP A 153 -6.81 16.19 8.26
C ASP A 153 -5.63 15.36 8.81
N ARG A 154 -5.37 14.23 8.13
CA ARG A 154 -4.19 13.40 8.44
C ARG A 154 -3.07 13.91 7.56
N SER A 155 -2.19 14.69 8.17
CA SER A 155 -0.92 15.08 7.57
C SER A 155 -0.11 13.84 7.20
N GLY A 156 0.74 13.98 6.21
CA GLY A 156 1.59 12.89 5.76
C GLY A 156 2.52 13.30 4.62
N GLN A 157 3.56 12.53 4.45
CA GLN A 157 4.52 12.72 3.37
C GLN A 157 4.05 12.00 2.10
N ILE A 158 3.97 12.74 0.99
CA ILE A 158 3.70 12.18 -0.33
C ILE A 158 4.97 11.55 -0.89
N VAL A 159 4.87 10.31 -1.36
CA VAL A 159 5.94 9.58 -2.04
C VAL A 159 5.49 9.14 -3.43
N LYS A 160 6.45 9.03 -4.36
CA LYS A 160 6.19 8.56 -5.73
C LYS A 160 6.24 7.05 -5.75
N VAL A 161 5.21 6.43 -6.32
CA VAL A 161 5.09 4.96 -6.42
C VAL A 161 4.76 4.57 -7.85
N SER A 162 5.38 3.50 -8.32
CA SER A 162 5.02 2.79 -9.54
C SER A 162 4.78 1.33 -9.23
N ILE A 163 3.73 0.75 -9.84
CA ILE A 163 3.37 -0.66 -9.69
C ILE A 163 3.32 -1.29 -11.07
N SER A 164 3.91 -2.46 -11.21
CA SER A 164 3.87 -3.26 -12.44
C SER A 164 3.49 -4.70 -12.12
N HIS A 165 2.88 -5.36 -13.10
CA HIS A 165 2.52 -6.77 -13.02
C HIS A 165 3.05 -7.48 -14.24
N ASP A 166 3.67 -8.65 -14.01
CA ASP A 166 4.08 -9.56 -15.08
C ASP A 166 3.93 -11.01 -14.63
N GLY A 167 3.19 -11.79 -15.41
CA GLY A 167 2.94 -13.19 -15.13
C GLY A 167 2.35 -13.41 -13.73
N ASP A 168 3.12 -14.04 -12.86
CA ASP A 168 2.76 -14.38 -11.49
C ASP A 168 3.27 -13.37 -10.44
N TYR A 169 3.80 -12.25 -10.86
CA TYR A 169 4.40 -11.29 -9.96
C TYR A 169 3.78 -9.90 -10.08
N ALA A 170 3.70 -9.22 -8.95
CA ALA A 170 3.50 -7.79 -8.86
C ALA A 170 4.77 -7.19 -8.28
N THR A 171 5.26 -6.11 -8.85
CA THR A 171 6.42 -5.37 -8.33
C THR A 171 6.05 -3.93 -8.11
N ALA A 172 6.74 -3.28 -7.17
CA ALA A 172 6.60 -1.85 -6.95
C ALA A 172 7.95 -1.20 -6.66
N VAL A 173 8.03 0.06 -7.06
CA VAL A 173 9.16 0.95 -6.76
C VAL A 173 8.60 2.19 -6.08
N CYS A 174 9.28 2.63 -5.01
CA CYS A 174 9.01 3.89 -4.34
C CYS A 174 10.24 4.79 -4.41
N LEU A 175 9.99 6.08 -4.60
CA LEU A 175 10.97 7.15 -4.45
C LEU A 175 10.43 8.11 -3.39
N ALA A 176 11.18 8.29 -2.31
CA ALA A 176 10.85 9.19 -1.20
C ALA A 176 11.98 10.20 -0.97
N ALA A 177 11.62 11.44 -0.64
CA ALA A 177 12.58 12.38 -0.12
C ALA A 177 12.87 12.01 1.36
N GLU A 178 14.14 11.96 1.73
CA GLU A 178 14.53 11.77 3.12
C GLU A 178 14.19 13.05 3.91
N GLU A 179 13.50 12.89 5.02
CA GLU A 179 13.32 14.00 5.97
C GLU A 179 14.65 14.21 6.70
N PRO A 180 15.16 15.44 6.76
CA PRO A 180 16.34 15.70 7.59
C PRO A 180 16.06 15.31 9.05
N ALA A 181 17.00 14.63 9.69
CA ALA A 181 16.93 14.39 11.13
C ALA A 181 16.93 15.74 11.88
N GLU A 182 16.21 15.82 13.02
CA GLU A 182 16.28 17.01 13.87
C GLU A 182 17.75 17.32 14.20
N GLY A 183 18.24 18.48 13.74
CA GLY A 183 19.65 18.87 13.83
C GLY A 183 20.48 18.62 12.58
N ASP A 184 19.93 17.96 11.58
CA ASP A 184 20.56 17.83 10.26
C ASP A 184 20.27 19.13 9.47
N VAL A 185 21.17 20.10 9.62
CA VAL A 185 21.15 21.33 8.82
C VAL A 185 21.46 20.94 7.37
N GLY A 186 20.43 20.72 6.59
CA GLY A 186 20.43 20.19 5.21
C GLY A 186 21.70 20.42 4.41
N GLY A 187 21.93 19.63 3.42
CA GLY A 187 23.18 19.43 2.65
C GLY A 187 24.12 20.63 2.35
N GLU A 188 23.64 21.88 2.51
CA GLU A 188 24.51 23.07 2.44
C GLU A 188 25.46 23.22 3.63
N ALA A 189 25.08 22.78 4.84
CA ALA A 189 25.96 22.88 6.01
C ALA A 189 26.98 21.74 6.04
N ALA A 190 26.65 20.56 5.53
CA ALA A 190 27.63 19.48 5.34
C ALA A 190 28.70 19.85 4.31
N ALA A 191 28.37 20.67 3.32
CA ALA A 191 29.33 21.17 2.33
C ALA A 191 30.25 22.26 2.89
N ARG A 192 29.84 23.03 3.89
CA ARG A 192 30.63 24.10 4.49
C ARG A 192 31.65 23.61 5.56
N GLY A 193 31.49 22.41 6.08
CA GLY A 193 32.40 21.84 7.08
C GLY A 193 33.62 21.10 6.49
N MET A 194 33.82 21.11 5.18
CA MET A 194 34.92 20.41 4.49
C MET A 194 36.00 21.35 3.91
N PHE A 195 36.16 22.56 4.45
CA PHE A 195 37.28 23.44 4.10
C PHE A 195 38.06 23.84 5.35
#